data_1b372e8a3ce1f8b9f4f4d49089effd44
#
_entry.id   1b372e8a3ce1f8b9f4f4d49089effd44
#
_cell.length_a   1.000
_cell.length_b   1.000
_cell.length_c   1.000
_cell.angle_alpha   90.00
_cell.angle_beta   90.00
_cell.angle_gamma   90.00
#
_symmetry.space_group_name_H-M   'P 1'
#
loop_
_entity.id
_entity.type
_entity.pdbx_description
1 polymer ?
#
loop_
_entity_poly.entity_id
_entity_poly.type
_entity_poly.pdbx_seq_one_letter_code
_entity_poly.pdbx_strand_id
1 'polypeptide(L)'
;MLVLEAADDIGGGTRTVELTLPGFHHDVCSAVHTTGILSPFFRSLPLEEHGLRWIVPRASVAHPLDDQPAVMLWQSLEETCAGLGADASSYRDLIAPFLRNPDGFFGDVLGPLSWPKHAGMFMRFGANAMWPAASFAKWRFQQSRAKALFAGCAGHSILPLDKMFTAALGLIFSIAGHVEPWPVAAGGSQAIARALGSLLTELGGEIRTGVLVTSAADLPAARVYLFDTSPDQLASIGESALPSGYRRRLGRYRYGPGAFKLDWALDGPIPWRDANCGEASTVHLGGTLEEIAAGEAAMFRGKHPERPYVLLCQQSELDPSRAPEGKHTGYAYCHVPGGSTVDMTEAIENQVERFAPGFKDRILARHTMNTHDFHRYNPNYVGGAITGGVADVFQLFTRPVARLDPYATPNPRVFICSASTPPGGGVHGMCGFHAAQSALRRLEGLEPAFLVS
;
A
#
# COMPACT_ATOMS: atom_id res chain seq x y z
N MET A 1 22.54 -13.10 9.85
CA MET A 1 21.07 -13.30 9.91
C MET A 1 20.70 -14.35 8.87
N LEU A 2 19.73 -15.21 9.16
CA LEU A 2 19.17 -16.16 8.18
C LEU A 2 17.73 -15.77 7.90
N VAL A 3 17.37 -15.64 6.62
CA VAL A 3 16.00 -15.46 6.15
C VAL A 3 15.54 -16.79 5.54
N LEU A 4 14.34 -17.25 5.93
CA LEU A 4 13.66 -18.41 5.34
C LEU A 4 12.44 -17.90 4.57
N GLU A 5 12.40 -18.14 3.28
CA GLU A 5 11.29 -17.79 2.38
C GLU A 5 10.64 -19.06 1.85
N ALA A 6 9.33 -19.14 1.94
CA ALA A 6 8.58 -20.31 1.48
C ALA A 6 8.52 -20.45 -0.05
N ALA A 7 8.51 -19.35 -0.77
CA ALA A 7 8.49 -19.34 -2.23
C ALA A 7 9.91 -19.49 -2.82
N ASP A 8 9.95 -19.69 -4.13
CA ASP A 8 11.22 -19.88 -4.88
C ASP A 8 12.02 -18.58 -5.03
N ASP A 9 11.39 -17.43 -4.82
CA ASP A 9 12.04 -16.09 -4.85
C ASP A 9 11.51 -15.20 -3.71
N ILE A 10 12.35 -14.27 -3.27
CA ILE A 10 12.02 -13.27 -2.23
C ILE A 10 11.07 -12.20 -2.78
N GLY A 11 10.48 -11.41 -1.88
CA GLY A 11 9.75 -10.19 -2.24
C GLY A 11 8.26 -10.22 -1.93
N GLY A 12 7.66 -11.40 -1.73
CA GLY A 12 6.23 -11.47 -1.40
C GLY A 12 5.38 -10.68 -2.39
N GLY A 13 4.69 -9.64 -1.92
CA GLY A 13 3.84 -8.79 -2.74
C GLY A 13 4.56 -7.87 -3.73
N THR A 14 5.89 -7.79 -3.68
CA THR A 14 6.69 -6.96 -4.63
C THR A 14 7.29 -7.77 -5.78
N ARG A 15 6.91 -9.03 -5.98
CA ARG A 15 7.41 -9.82 -7.11
C ARG A 15 6.91 -9.25 -8.44
N THR A 16 7.76 -9.35 -9.46
CA THR A 16 7.45 -8.96 -10.85
C THR A 16 7.67 -10.17 -11.74
N VAL A 17 6.65 -10.56 -12.50
CA VAL A 17 6.67 -11.75 -13.35
C VAL A 17 5.86 -11.54 -14.64
N GLU A 18 6.04 -12.42 -15.61
CA GLU A 18 5.21 -12.48 -16.82
C GLU A 18 3.87 -13.17 -16.47
N LEU A 19 2.79 -12.39 -16.37
CA LEU A 19 1.46 -12.90 -16.02
C LEU A 19 0.55 -13.09 -17.24
N THR A 20 0.81 -12.39 -18.35
CA THR A 20 -0.06 -12.38 -19.54
C THR A 20 0.63 -13.06 -20.73
N LEU A 21 1.45 -12.34 -21.44
CA LEU A 21 2.19 -12.81 -22.63
C LEU A 21 3.70 -12.70 -22.37
N PRO A 22 4.52 -13.49 -23.08
CA PRO A 22 5.97 -13.37 -22.98
C PRO A 22 6.47 -11.94 -23.26
N GLY A 23 7.40 -11.47 -22.45
CA GLY A 23 7.96 -10.10 -22.53
C GLY A 23 7.11 -9.03 -21.83
N PHE A 24 5.94 -9.35 -21.27
CA PHE A 24 5.15 -8.43 -20.48
C PHE A 24 5.35 -8.68 -18.98
N HIS A 25 6.04 -7.77 -18.32
CA HIS A 25 6.43 -7.88 -16.91
C HIS A 25 5.45 -7.13 -16.00
N HIS A 26 4.70 -7.88 -15.20
CA HIS A 26 3.68 -7.36 -14.30
C HIS A 26 4.11 -7.46 -12.84
N ASP A 27 3.78 -6.42 -12.07
CA ASP A 27 3.91 -6.47 -10.62
C ASP A 27 2.74 -7.27 -10.02
N VAL A 28 3.04 -8.30 -9.24
CA VAL A 28 1.99 -9.23 -8.79
C VAL A 28 1.00 -8.58 -7.83
N CYS A 29 1.47 -7.75 -6.91
CA CYS A 29 0.57 -7.06 -5.96
C CYS A 29 0.88 -5.58 -5.83
N SER A 30 2.08 -5.18 -5.45
CA SER A 30 2.45 -3.77 -5.27
C SER A 30 3.15 -3.24 -6.52
N ALA A 31 2.69 -2.12 -7.05
CA ALA A 31 3.16 -1.57 -8.32
C ALA A 31 3.75 -0.15 -8.19
N VAL A 32 3.16 0.68 -7.31
CA VAL A 32 3.55 2.07 -7.09
C VAL A 32 3.93 2.26 -5.62
N HIS A 33 5.05 2.92 -5.35
CA HIS A 33 5.72 2.84 -4.05
C HIS A 33 5.82 4.19 -3.34
N THR A 34 4.68 4.84 -3.12
CA THR A 34 4.55 6.16 -2.48
C THR A 34 5.26 6.22 -1.13
N THR A 35 5.02 5.23 -0.26
CA THR A 35 5.65 5.18 1.06
C THR A 35 7.07 4.60 1.03
N GLY A 36 7.43 3.90 -0.05
CA GLY A 36 8.77 3.33 -0.22
C GLY A 36 9.84 4.40 -0.41
N ILE A 37 9.65 5.29 -1.38
CA ILE A 37 10.59 6.39 -1.65
C ILE A 37 10.69 7.38 -0.48
N LEU A 38 9.63 7.48 0.33
CA LEU A 38 9.56 8.36 1.51
C LEU A 38 9.97 7.64 2.81
N SER A 39 10.28 6.34 2.75
CA SER A 39 10.64 5.57 3.93
C SER A 39 11.95 6.06 4.55
N PRO A 40 11.96 6.46 5.83
CA PRO A 40 13.21 6.80 6.53
C PRO A 40 14.20 5.62 6.53
N PHE A 41 13.70 4.39 6.58
CA PHE A 41 14.55 3.19 6.57
C PHE A 41 15.19 3.00 5.18
N PHE A 42 14.42 3.01 4.10
CA PHE A 42 15.00 2.82 2.77
C PHE A 42 15.97 3.94 2.40
N ARG A 43 15.68 5.19 2.77
CA ARG A 43 16.55 6.35 2.56
C ARG A 43 17.86 6.28 3.36
N SER A 44 17.90 5.49 4.43
CA SER A 44 19.13 5.28 5.24
C SER A 44 20.02 4.18 4.69
N LEU A 45 19.61 3.46 3.65
CA LEU A 45 20.33 2.33 3.06
C LEU A 45 20.87 2.67 1.67
N PRO A 46 22.02 2.11 1.26
CA PRO A 46 22.62 2.33 -0.07
C PRO A 46 21.93 1.47 -1.14
N LEU A 47 20.59 1.50 -1.23
CA LEU A 47 19.83 0.60 -2.12
C LEU A 47 20.08 0.86 -3.60
N GLU A 48 20.50 2.07 -3.98
CA GLU A 48 20.91 2.39 -5.36
C GLU A 48 22.17 1.63 -5.77
N GLU A 49 23.13 1.45 -4.85
CA GLU A 49 24.36 0.66 -5.07
C GLU A 49 24.01 -0.83 -5.27
N HIS A 50 22.87 -1.26 -4.73
CA HIS A 50 22.31 -2.60 -4.89
C HIS A 50 21.28 -2.73 -6.03
N GLY A 51 21.19 -1.71 -6.91
CA GLY A 51 20.43 -1.74 -8.15
C GLY A 51 18.98 -1.23 -8.06
N LEU A 52 18.51 -0.72 -6.94
CA LEU A 52 17.21 -0.07 -6.85
C LEU A 52 17.28 1.32 -7.49
N ARG A 53 16.47 1.54 -8.51
CA ARG A 53 16.26 2.86 -9.12
C ARG A 53 14.77 3.18 -9.12
N TRP A 54 14.44 4.37 -8.66
CA TRP A 54 13.08 4.89 -8.75
C TRP A 54 12.87 5.65 -10.06
N ILE A 55 11.75 5.39 -10.73
CA ILE A 55 11.29 6.19 -11.86
C ILE A 55 10.11 7.00 -11.37
N VAL A 56 10.29 8.32 -11.34
CA VAL A 56 9.33 9.27 -10.79
C VAL A 56 8.48 9.82 -11.95
N PRO A 57 7.14 9.75 -11.89
CA PRO A 57 6.24 10.31 -12.88
C PRO A 57 6.17 11.83 -12.78
N ARG A 58 5.59 12.47 -13.80
CA ARG A 58 5.29 13.90 -13.75
C ARG A 58 4.13 14.22 -12.79
N ALA A 59 3.15 13.33 -12.71
CA ALA A 59 2.04 13.41 -11.75
C ALA A 59 1.91 12.09 -10.97
N SER A 60 1.53 12.18 -9.69
CA SER A 60 1.25 11.03 -8.86
C SER A 60 -0.06 10.35 -9.26
N VAL A 61 -1.10 11.16 -9.41
CA VAL A 61 -2.46 10.72 -9.63
C VAL A 61 -3.14 11.55 -10.71
N ALA A 62 -3.85 10.85 -11.59
CA ALA A 62 -4.92 11.41 -12.39
C ALA A 62 -6.27 10.89 -11.87
N HIS A 63 -7.24 11.78 -11.76
CA HIS A 63 -8.60 11.44 -11.38
C HIS A 63 -9.58 11.97 -12.45
N PRO A 64 -9.91 11.17 -13.48
CA PRO A 64 -10.82 11.60 -14.54
C PRO A 64 -12.27 11.72 -14.03
N LEU A 65 -12.98 12.68 -14.61
CA LEU A 65 -14.39 12.96 -14.37
C LEU A 65 -15.15 12.89 -15.70
N ASP A 66 -16.46 12.62 -15.66
CA ASP A 66 -17.24 12.44 -16.89
C ASP A 66 -17.30 13.69 -17.77
N ASP A 67 -17.60 14.83 -17.16
CA ASP A 67 -17.93 16.09 -17.86
C ASP A 67 -16.87 17.19 -17.68
N GLN A 68 -15.70 16.84 -17.14
CA GLN A 68 -14.64 17.79 -16.83
C GLN A 68 -13.27 17.17 -17.13
N PRO A 69 -12.23 17.97 -17.38
CA PRO A 69 -10.87 17.46 -17.45
C PRO A 69 -10.47 16.73 -16.17
N ALA A 70 -9.58 15.76 -16.27
CA ALA A 70 -9.06 15.03 -15.13
C ALA A 70 -8.47 15.98 -14.07
N VAL A 71 -8.61 15.61 -12.81
CA VAL A 71 -7.95 16.30 -11.71
C VAL A 71 -6.61 15.65 -11.47
N MET A 72 -5.55 16.44 -11.53
CA MET A 72 -4.18 15.94 -11.42
C MET A 72 -3.58 16.26 -10.05
N LEU A 73 -2.88 15.29 -9.49
CA LEU A 73 -1.98 15.48 -8.35
C LEU A 73 -0.55 15.61 -8.88
N TRP A 74 -0.18 16.84 -9.26
CA TRP A 74 1.17 17.17 -9.69
C TRP A 74 2.13 17.22 -8.49
N GLN A 75 3.43 17.08 -8.71
CA GLN A 75 4.42 17.36 -7.67
C GLN A 75 4.31 18.80 -7.19
N SER A 76 4.19 19.74 -8.10
CA SER A 76 3.96 21.17 -7.78
C SER A 76 2.59 21.35 -7.12
N LEU A 77 2.61 21.89 -5.88
CA LEU A 77 1.39 22.27 -5.17
C LEU A 77 0.60 23.31 -5.95
N GLU A 78 1.29 24.26 -6.59
CA GLU A 78 0.65 25.35 -7.33
C GLU A 78 -0.01 24.84 -8.63
N GLU A 79 0.60 23.90 -9.35
CA GLU A 79 -0.02 23.28 -10.53
C GLU A 79 -1.27 22.49 -10.15
N THR A 80 -1.23 21.74 -9.05
CA THR A 80 -2.42 21.05 -8.51
C THR A 80 -3.50 22.06 -8.15
N CYS A 81 -3.15 23.12 -7.41
CA CYS A 81 -4.10 24.17 -7.00
C CYS A 81 -4.74 24.86 -8.21
N ALA A 82 -4.00 25.13 -9.27
CA ALA A 82 -4.53 25.73 -10.50
C ALA A 82 -5.68 24.90 -11.11
N GLY A 83 -5.62 23.57 -10.98
CA GLY A 83 -6.68 22.66 -11.42
C GLY A 83 -7.91 22.58 -10.50
N LEU A 84 -7.87 23.16 -9.28
CA LEU A 84 -8.93 23.04 -8.28
C LEU A 84 -9.87 24.26 -8.17
N GLY A 85 -9.65 25.28 -8.98
CA GLY A 85 -10.55 26.46 -9.05
C GLY A 85 -10.73 27.13 -7.67
N ALA A 86 -11.97 27.30 -7.24
CA ALA A 86 -12.30 27.98 -5.97
C ALA A 86 -11.71 27.28 -4.72
N ASP A 87 -11.36 25.99 -4.83
CA ASP A 87 -10.79 25.22 -3.72
C ASP A 87 -9.25 25.32 -3.63
N ALA A 88 -8.59 26.04 -4.54
CA ALA A 88 -7.13 26.17 -4.59
C ALA A 88 -6.52 26.62 -3.25
N SER A 89 -7.08 27.67 -2.62
CA SER A 89 -6.61 28.15 -1.32
C SER A 89 -6.86 27.14 -0.22
N SER A 90 -8.05 26.53 -0.19
CA SER A 90 -8.41 25.49 0.80
C SER A 90 -7.48 24.29 0.74
N TYR A 91 -7.12 23.84 -0.47
CA TYR A 91 -6.18 22.74 -0.65
C TYR A 91 -4.75 23.13 -0.26
N ARG A 92 -4.28 24.30 -0.69
CA ARG A 92 -2.97 24.84 -0.32
C ARG A 92 -2.79 24.92 1.20
N ASP A 93 -3.76 25.51 1.91
CA ASP A 93 -3.72 25.67 3.36
C ASP A 93 -3.74 24.34 4.11
N LEU A 94 -4.32 23.31 3.49
CA LEU A 94 -4.34 21.95 4.04
C LEU A 94 -2.97 21.28 3.90
N ILE A 95 -2.31 21.40 2.76
CA ILE A 95 -1.14 20.60 2.38
C ILE A 95 0.19 21.31 2.71
N ALA A 96 0.32 22.61 2.40
CA ALA A 96 1.59 23.36 2.51
C ALA A 96 2.30 23.27 3.88
N PRO A 97 1.59 23.21 5.03
CA PRO A 97 2.26 23.09 6.32
C PRO A 97 3.12 21.84 6.48
N PHE A 98 2.74 20.74 5.82
CA PHE A 98 3.46 19.45 5.89
C PHE A 98 4.68 19.41 4.96
N LEU A 99 4.66 20.21 3.88
CA LEU A 99 5.77 20.32 2.93
C LEU A 99 6.97 21.12 3.48
N ARG A 100 6.83 21.78 4.65
CA ARG A 100 7.94 22.48 5.30
C ARG A 100 8.95 21.55 5.97
N ASN A 101 8.50 20.38 6.40
CA ASN A 101 9.35 19.35 7.00
C ASN A 101 8.78 17.96 6.69
N PRO A 102 8.88 17.51 5.43
CA PRO A 102 8.31 16.24 5.03
C PRO A 102 8.98 15.04 5.71
N ASP A 103 10.30 15.07 5.90
CA ASP A 103 11.02 13.99 6.57
C ASP A 103 10.56 13.82 8.02
N GLY A 104 10.34 14.93 8.73
CA GLY A 104 9.77 14.91 10.06
C GLY A 104 8.35 14.35 10.08
N PHE A 105 7.52 14.71 9.09
CA PHE A 105 6.16 14.19 8.97
C PHE A 105 6.13 12.69 8.72
N PHE A 106 6.84 12.21 7.70
CA PHE A 106 6.86 10.80 7.36
C PHE A 106 7.61 9.95 8.41
N GLY A 107 8.60 10.54 9.11
CA GLY A 107 9.24 9.91 10.26
C GLY A 107 8.28 9.62 11.41
N ASP A 108 7.35 10.55 11.68
CA ASP A 108 6.34 10.38 12.73
C ASP A 108 5.17 9.46 12.26
N VAL A 109 4.70 9.60 11.00
CA VAL A 109 3.56 8.85 10.47
C VAL A 109 3.90 7.37 10.18
N LEU A 110 5.11 7.10 9.69
CA LEU A 110 5.59 5.74 9.40
C LEU A 110 6.27 5.08 10.62
N GLY A 111 6.09 5.64 11.80
CA GLY A 111 6.56 5.09 13.07
C GLY A 111 5.50 4.27 13.82
N PRO A 112 5.90 3.60 14.90
CA PRO A 112 4.96 3.06 15.88
C PRO A 112 4.25 4.20 16.60
N LEU A 113 3.13 3.89 17.25
CA LEU A 113 2.48 4.83 18.16
C LEU A 113 3.44 5.20 19.30
N SER A 114 4.02 6.37 19.20
CA SER A 114 4.92 6.95 20.19
C SER A 114 4.66 8.45 20.29
N TRP A 115 5.29 9.12 21.25
CA TRP A 115 5.23 10.56 21.29
C TRP A 115 5.89 11.13 20.02
N PRO A 116 5.17 11.94 19.21
CA PRO A 116 5.71 12.43 17.95
C PRO A 116 6.85 13.42 18.21
N LYS A 117 7.92 13.32 17.41
CA LYS A 117 9.05 14.26 17.49
C LYS A 117 8.65 15.67 17.06
N HIS A 118 7.65 15.79 16.17
CA HIS A 118 7.14 17.05 15.64
C HIS A 118 5.69 17.29 16.08
N ALA A 119 5.47 17.38 17.41
CA ALA A 119 4.16 17.39 18.04
C ALA A 119 3.16 18.40 17.41
N GLY A 120 3.58 19.63 17.10
CA GLY A 120 2.70 20.64 16.48
C GLY A 120 2.21 20.23 15.09
N MET A 121 3.07 19.66 14.26
CA MET A 121 2.72 19.15 12.93
C MET A 121 1.83 17.91 13.03
N PHE A 122 2.14 17.00 13.95
CA PHE A 122 1.37 15.78 14.19
C PHE A 122 -0.02 16.08 14.76
N MET A 123 -0.16 17.06 15.66
CA MET A 123 -1.47 17.53 16.14
C MET A 123 -2.31 18.12 14.99
N ARG A 124 -1.69 18.92 14.11
CA ARG A 124 -2.37 19.45 12.92
C ARG A 124 -2.85 18.34 11.99
N PHE A 125 -2.00 17.33 11.77
CA PHE A 125 -2.37 16.14 11.01
C PHE A 125 -3.53 15.41 11.68
N GLY A 126 -3.41 15.09 12.96
CA GLY A 126 -4.42 14.35 13.73
C GLY A 126 -5.79 15.03 13.73
N ALA A 127 -5.83 16.36 13.89
CA ALA A 127 -7.08 17.12 13.86
C ALA A 127 -7.87 16.95 12.55
N ASN A 128 -7.19 16.74 11.42
CA ASN A 128 -7.81 16.49 10.12
C ASN A 128 -7.96 14.99 9.82
N ALA A 129 -6.99 14.17 10.23
CA ALA A 129 -6.91 12.75 9.93
C ALA A 129 -8.00 11.91 10.64
N MET A 130 -8.47 12.35 11.81
CA MET A 130 -9.51 11.63 12.57
C MET A 130 -10.89 11.60 11.89
N TRP A 131 -11.13 12.50 10.93
CA TRP A 131 -12.44 12.61 10.29
C TRP A 131 -12.72 11.45 9.33
N PRO A 132 -14.03 11.14 9.10
CA PRO A 132 -14.46 10.43 7.92
C PRO A 132 -14.13 11.24 6.66
N ALA A 133 -13.50 10.62 5.67
CA ALA A 133 -13.05 11.32 4.46
C ALA A 133 -14.18 12.02 3.70
N ALA A 134 -15.35 11.38 3.62
CA ALA A 134 -16.51 11.96 2.94
C ALA A 134 -17.02 13.22 3.64
N SER A 135 -17.11 13.22 4.97
CA SER A 135 -17.52 14.39 5.73
C SER A 135 -16.47 15.49 5.68
N PHE A 136 -15.19 15.11 5.80
CA PHE A 136 -14.08 16.05 5.71
C PHE A 136 -14.03 16.76 4.35
N ALA A 137 -14.12 16.00 3.26
CA ALA A 137 -14.09 16.58 1.91
C ALA A 137 -15.26 17.52 1.65
N LYS A 138 -16.49 17.17 2.11
CA LYS A 138 -17.68 18.03 2.00
C LYS A 138 -17.56 19.31 2.81
N TRP A 139 -16.96 19.24 3.98
CA TRP A 139 -16.72 20.41 4.83
C TRP A 139 -15.60 21.31 4.30
N ARG A 140 -14.52 20.71 3.79
CA ARG A 140 -13.30 21.43 3.41
C ARG A 140 -13.38 22.03 2.02
N PHE A 141 -14.03 21.36 1.07
CA PHE A 141 -14.05 21.70 -0.34
C PHE A 141 -15.46 22.01 -0.84
N GLN A 142 -15.54 22.92 -1.79
CA GLN A 142 -16.80 23.33 -2.41
C GLN A 142 -17.08 22.57 -3.71
N GLN A 143 -16.05 22.39 -4.55
CA GLN A 143 -16.16 21.83 -5.89
C GLN A 143 -15.96 20.31 -5.94
N SER A 144 -16.58 19.67 -6.91
CA SER A 144 -16.48 18.23 -7.16
C SER A 144 -15.05 17.78 -7.40
N ARG A 145 -14.23 18.60 -8.08
CA ARG A 145 -12.84 18.30 -8.43
C ARG A 145 -11.98 18.01 -7.21
N ALA A 146 -11.93 18.95 -6.26
CA ALA A 146 -11.14 18.78 -5.04
C ALA A 146 -11.67 17.63 -4.16
N LYS A 147 -13.00 17.48 -4.09
CA LYS A 147 -13.64 16.36 -3.36
C LYS A 147 -13.29 15.02 -3.96
N ALA A 148 -13.32 14.90 -5.30
CA ALA A 148 -13.01 13.66 -6.00
C ALA A 148 -11.55 13.25 -5.87
N LEU A 149 -10.61 14.18 -6.06
CA LEU A 149 -9.18 13.92 -5.86
C LEU A 149 -8.90 13.42 -4.43
N PHE A 150 -9.44 14.11 -3.43
CA PHE A 150 -9.27 13.73 -2.03
C PHE A 150 -9.91 12.36 -1.72
N ALA A 151 -11.11 12.10 -2.25
CA ALA A 151 -11.80 10.84 -2.09
C ALA A 151 -11.05 9.67 -2.75
N GLY A 152 -10.46 9.88 -3.93
CA GLY A 152 -9.60 8.91 -4.57
C GLY A 152 -8.40 8.54 -3.69
N CYS A 153 -7.68 9.53 -3.17
CA CYS A 153 -6.59 9.27 -2.22
C CYS A 153 -7.08 8.55 -0.93
N ALA A 154 -8.25 8.92 -0.42
CA ALA A 154 -8.83 8.30 0.78
C ALA A 154 -9.34 6.87 0.55
N GLY A 155 -9.70 6.50 -0.70
CA GLY A 155 -10.11 5.16 -1.09
C GLY A 155 -9.06 4.08 -0.80
N HIS A 156 -7.78 4.45 -0.77
CA HIS A 156 -6.70 3.55 -0.35
C HIS A 156 -6.83 3.05 1.10
N SER A 157 -7.75 3.60 1.90
CA SER A 157 -8.06 3.08 3.24
C SER A 157 -8.74 1.71 3.23
N ILE A 158 -9.33 1.32 2.09
CA ILE A 158 -10.11 0.09 1.91
C ILE A 158 -11.24 -0.01 2.96
N LEU A 159 -11.82 1.14 3.26
CA LEU A 159 -12.91 1.31 4.22
C LEU A 159 -13.98 2.22 3.61
N PRO A 160 -15.25 2.09 4.04
CA PRO A 160 -16.26 3.10 3.74
C PRO A 160 -15.78 4.50 4.13
N LEU A 161 -15.90 5.46 3.23
CA LEU A 161 -15.38 6.83 3.45
C LEU A 161 -16.15 7.62 4.52
N ASP A 162 -17.20 7.03 5.11
CA ASP A 162 -17.92 7.52 6.29
C ASP A 162 -17.31 7.04 7.62
N LYS A 163 -16.27 6.21 7.60
CA LYS A 163 -15.58 5.75 8.79
C LYS A 163 -14.51 6.72 9.25
N MET A 164 -14.34 6.81 10.57
CA MET A 164 -13.28 7.60 11.20
C MET A 164 -11.90 7.18 10.66
N PHE A 165 -10.98 8.14 10.60
CA PHE A 165 -9.59 8.00 10.14
C PHE A 165 -9.41 7.72 8.64
N THR A 166 -10.46 7.61 7.82
CA THR A 166 -10.30 7.46 6.37
C THR A 166 -9.72 8.72 5.72
N ALA A 167 -9.91 9.91 6.32
CA ALA A 167 -9.25 11.13 5.88
C ALA A 167 -7.72 11.09 6.07
N ALA A 168 -7.19 10.27 6.97
CA ALA A 168 -5.76 10.12 7.17
C ALA A 168 -5.04 9.69 5.89
N LEU A 169 -5.57 8.69 5.18
CA LEU A 169 -5.00 8.20 3.92
C LEU A 169 -5.13 9.26 2.82
N GLY A 170 -6.26 9.97 2.75
CA GLY A 170 -6.43 11.09 1.83
C GLY A 170 -5.36 12.16 2.01
N LEU A 171 -5.04 12.50 3.27
CA LEU A 171 -3.96 13.46 3.60
C LEU A 171 -2.57 12.90 3.30
N ILE A 172 -2.26 11.70 3.78
CA ILE A 172 -0.93 11.08 3.60
C ILE A 172 -0.57 11.00 2.13
N PHE A 173 -1.48 10.49 1.29
CA PHE A 173 -1.23 10.32 -0.13
C PHE A 173 -1.21 11.63 -0.90
N SER A 174 -2.06 12.60 -0.54
CA SER A 174 -1.97 13.94 -1.13
C SER A 174 -0.66 14.63 -0.77
N ILE A 175 -0.23 14.60 0.50
CA ILE A 175 1.04 15.18 0.95
C ILE A 175 2.21 14.47 0.25
N ALA A 176 2.20 13.14 0.21
CA ALA A 176 3.26 12.35 -0.40
C ALA A 176 3.48 12.73 -1.86
N GLY A 177 2.40 12.91 -2.63
CA GLY A 177 2.48 13.27 -4.05
C GLY A 177 3.13 14.63 -4.32
N HIS A 178 3.13 15.53 -3.35
CA HIS A 178 3.82 16.82 -3.45
C HIS A 178 5.27 16.77 -2.95
N VAL A 179 5.60 15.81 -2.10
CA VAL A 179 6.99 15.60 -1.64
C VAL A 179 7.78 14.89 -2.72
N GLU A 180 7.31 13.71 -3.10
CA GLU A 180 7.85 12.90 -4.19
C GLU A 180 6.67 12.27 -4.95
N PRO A 181 6.55 12.49 -6.26
CA PRO A 181 5.53 11.83 -7.06
C PRO A 181 5.64 10.32 -6.91
N TRP A 182 4.53 9.65 -6.98
CA TRP A 182 4.43 8.21 -6.69
C TRP A 182 5.20 7.35 -7.68
N PRO A 183 6.40 6.84 -7.32
CA PRO A 183 7.32 6.20 -8.25
C PRO A 183 6.97 4.75 -8.52
N VAL A 184 7.50 4.25 -9.63
CA VAL A 184 7.67 2.82 -9.87
C VAL A 184 9.16 2.44 -9.71
N ALA A 185 9.44 1.17 -9.40
CA ALA A 185 10.81 0.67 -9.42
C ALA A 185 11.18 0.24 -10.84
N ALA A 186 12.34 0.67 -11.33
CA ALA A 186 12.85 0.30 -12.65
C ALA A 186 13.00 -1.23 -12.78
N GLY A 187 12.48 -1.80 -13.84
CA GLY A 187 12.44 -3.24 -14.08
C GLY A 187 11.39 -3.98 -13.24
N GLY A 188 10.63 -3.27 -12.39
CA GLY A 188 9.55 -3.83 -11.58
C GLY A 188 9.80 -3.80 -10.09
N SER A 189 8.74 -4.00 -9.33
CA SER A 189 8.74 -3.94 -7.87
C SER A 189 9.69 -4.95 -7.21
N GLN A 190 10.01 -6.05 -7.89
CA GLN A 190 11.00 -7.05 -7.47
C GLN A 190 12.38 -6.44 -7.18
N ALA A 191 12.75 -5.34 -7.87
CA ALA A 191 14.02 -4.65 -7.66
C ALA A 191 14.21 -4.19 -6.20
N ILE A 192 13.13 -3.86 -5.50
CA ILE A 192 13.17 -3.47 -4.09
C ILE A 192 13.65 -4.65 -3.22
N ALA A 193 13.03 -5.82 -3.42
CA ALA A 193 13.40 -7.02 -2.65
C ALA A 193 14.80 -7.50 -2.99
N ARG A 194 15.19 -7.43 -4.27
CA ARG A 194 16.54 -7.80 -4.73
C ARG A 194 17.61 -6.89 -4.13
N ALA A 195 17.38 -5.58 -4.11
CA ALA A 195 18.32 -4.64 -3.50
C ALA A 195 18.51 -4.89 -1.99
N LEU A 196 17.42 -5.09 -1.26
CA LEU A 196 17.48 -5.45 0.16
C LEU A 196 18.17 -6.80 0.38
N GLY A 197 17.88 -7.80 -0.44
CA GLY A 197 18.51 -9.12 -0.37
C GLY A 197 20.00 -9.07 -0.68
N SER A 198 20.41 -8.28 -1.67
CA SER A 198 21.81 -8.04 -2.03
C SER A 198 22.57 -7.39 -0.87
N LEU A 199 22.03 -6.32 -0.30
CA LEU A 199 22.60 -5.65 0.88
C LEU A 199 22.69 -6.59 2.07
N LEU A 200 21.65 -7.40 2.33
CA LEU A 200 21.68 -8.38 3.42
C LEU A 200 22.81 -9.39 3.23
N THR A 201 23.01 -9.88 2.01
CA THR A 201 24.06 -10.85 1.69
C THR A 201 25.44 -10.24 1.83
N GLU A 202 25.65 -9.00 1.39
CA GLU A 202 26.88 -8.25 1.58
C GLU A 202 27.24 -8.08 3.07
N LEU A 203 26.23 -7.86 3.90
CA LEU A 203 26.36 -7.79 5.36
C LEU A 203 26.54 -9.16 6.03
N GLY A 204 26.75 -10.24 5.27
CA GLY A 204 26.94 -11.60 5.78
C GLY A 204 25.66 -12.31 6.19
N GLY A 205 24.49 -11.86 5.72
CA GLY A 205 23.22 -12.57 5.88
C GLY A 205 23.07 -13.70 4.85
N GLU A 206 22.20 -14.65 5.13
CA GLU A 206 21.87 -15.77 4.26
C GLU A 206 20.37 -15.78 3.98
N ILE A 207 19.99 -16.08 2.74
CA ILE A 207 18.60 -16.25 2.31
C ILE A 207 18.44 -17.66 1.76
N ARG A 208 17.45 -18.39 2.27
CA ARG A 208 17.05 -19.70 1.76
C ARG A 208 15.62 -19.65 1.29
N THR A 209 15.40 -19.87 0.01
CA THR A 209 14.09 -19.94 -0.65
C THR A 209 13.59 -21.39 -0.69
N GLY A 210 12.30 -21.58 -0.99
CA GLY A 210 11.68 -22.92 -1.01
C GLY A 210 11.56 -23.56 0.38
N VAL A 211 11.67 -22.80 1.47
CA VAL A 211 11.65 -23.30 2.85
C VAL A 211 10.38 -22.86 3.56
N LEU A 212 9.34 -23.70 3.50
CA LEU A 212 8.09 -23.48 4.21
C LEU A 212 8.24 -23.86 5.69
N VAL A 213 8.12 -22.88 6.58
CA VAL A 213 8.07 -23.10 8.03
C VAL A 213 6.62 -23.29 8.47
N THR A 214 6.30 -24.45 9.01
CA THR A 214 4.95 -24.82 9.49
C THR A 214 4.87 -24.93 11.02
N SER A 215 6.02 -25.08 11.68
CA SER A 215 6.14 -25.25 13.11
C SER A 215 7.38 -24.53 13.64
N ALA A 216 7.36 -24.14 14.90
CA ALA A 216 8.55 -23.63 15.59
C ALA A 216 9.70 -24.67 15.66
N ALA A 217 9.40 -25.96 15.52
CA ALA A 217 10.39 -27.02 15.49
C ALA A 217 11.21 -27.05 14.17
N ASP A 218 10.69 -26.44 13.09
CA ASP A 218 11.38 -26.35 11.80
C ASP A 218 12.47 -25.27 11.81
N LEU A 219 12.47 -24.41 12.83
CA LEU A 219 13.38 -23.27 12.91
C LEU A 219 14.76 -23.66 13.45
N PRO A 220 15.83 -23.24 12.80
CA PRO A 220 17.18 -23.41 13.36
C PRO A 220 17.34 -22.63 14.66
N ALA A 221 18.28 -23.06 15.51
CA ALA A 221 18.55 -22.37 16.75
C ALA A 221 19.04 -20.92 16.49
N ALA A 222 18.35 -19.95 17.09
CA ALA A 222 18.68 -18.52 16.98
C ALA A 222 18.44 -17.80 18.31
N ARG A 223 19.06 -16.64 18.50
CA ARG A 223 18.81 -15.79 19.68
C ARG A 223 17.43 -15.21 19.67
N VAL A 224 16.93 -14.77 18.51
CA VAL A 224 15.58 -14.23 18.28
C VAL A 224 15.04 -14.69 16.93
N TYR A 225 13.71 -14.69 16.81
CA TYR A 225 12.95 -15.01 15.62
C TYR A 225 12.01 -13.84 15.28
N LEU A 226 12.11 -13.32 14.07
CA LEU A 226 11.21 -12.30 13.54
C LEU A 226 10.30 -12.93 12.48
N PHE A 227 9.01 -12.87 12.69
CA PHE A 227 8.00 -13.44 11.80
C PHE A 227 7.38 -12.35 10.92
N ASP A 228 7.71 -12.36 9.64
CA ASP A 228 7.01 -11.59 8.61
C ASP A 228 5.83 -12.39 8.06
N THR A 229 4.96 -12.80 8.97
CA THR A 229 3.78 -13.61 8.68
C THR A 229 2.52 -12.97 9.22
N SER A 230 1.36 -13.38 8.70
CA SER A 230 0.08 -12.96 9.27
C SER A 230 -0.07 -13.40 10.74
N PRO A 231 -0.89 -12.72 11.54
CA PRO A 231 -1.17 -13.12 12.92
C PRO A 231 -1.66 -14.55 13.06
N ASP A 232 -2.46 -15.06 12.13
CA ASP A 232 -2.95 -16.45 12.14
C ASP A 232 -1.83 -17.45 11.90
N GLN A 233 -0.93 -17.16 10.94
CA GLN A 233 0.26 -18.01 10.71
C GLN A 233 1.19 -18.01 11.92
N LEU A 234 1.46 -16.83 12.51
CA LEU A 234 2.26 -16.77 13.73
C LEU A 234 1.60 -17.57 14.88
N ALA A 235 0.27 -17.52 15.02
CA ALA A 235 -0.45 -18.29 16.03
C ALA A 235 -0.33 -19.80 15.79
N SER A 236 -0.30 -20.24 14.54
CA SER A 236 -0.14 -21.66 14.15
C SER A 236 1.30 -22.12 14.33
N ILE A 237 2.27 -21.46 13.69
CA ILE A 237 3.69 -21.82 13.74
C ILE A 237 4.22 -21.77 15.19
N GLY A 238 3.79 -20.75 15.94
CA GLY A 238 4.19 -20.53 17.32
C GLY A 238 3.42 -21.34 18.36
N GLU A 239 2.72 -22.40 17.99
CA GLU A 239 1.87 -23.16 18.92
C GLU A 239 2.58 -23.60 20.20
N SER A 240 3.77 -24.14 20.09
CA SER A 240 4.59 -24.57 21.21
C SER A 240 5.36 -23.43 21.90
N ALA A 241 5.54 -22.30 21.20
CA ALA A 241 6.38 -21.19 21.65
C ALA A 241 5.60 -20.03 22.30
N LEU A 242 4.27 -19.93 22.04
CA LEU A 242 3.42 -18.81 22.47
C LEU A 242 2.29 -19.27 23.39
N PRO A 243 2.00 -18.54 24.49
CA PRO A 243 0.88 -18.87 25.38
C PRO A 243 -0.46 -18.89 24.64
N SER A 244 -1.33 -19.84 24.98
CA SER A 244 -2.65 -20.03 24.35
C SER A 244 -3.53 -18.78 24.40
N GLY A 245 -3.44 -17.98 25.48
CA GLY A 245 -4.17 -16.71 25.61
C GLY A 245 -3.70 -15.65 24.61
N TYR A 246 -2.42 -15.64 24.24
CA TYR A 246 -1.90 -14.73 23.23
C TYR A 246 -2.30 -15.19 21.83
N ARG A 247 -2.18 -16.48 21.52
CA ARG A 247 -2.61 -17.06 20.25
C ARG A 247 -4.10 -16.79 19.96
N ARG A 248 -4.98 -16.94 20.99
CA ARG A 248 -6.40 -16.57 20.86
C ARG A 248 -6.62 -15.08 20.54
N ARG A 249 -5.74 -14.18 21.01
CA ARG A 249 -5.83 -12.75 20.66
C ARG A 249 -5.38 -12.51 19.24
N LEU A 250 -4.33 -13.18 18.76
CA LEU A 250 -3.91 -13.16 17.35
C LEU A 250 -5.04 -13.62 16.41
N GLY A 251 -5.74 -14.72 16.75
CA GLY A 251 -6.88 -15.22 15.98
C GLY A 251 -8.14 -14.34 15.99
N ARG A 252 -8.15 -13.22 16.74
CA ARG A 252 -9.20 -12.20 16.68
C ARG A 252 -8.84 -11.04 15.73
N TYR A 253 -7.68 -11.11 15.10
CA TYR A 253 -7.24 -10.11 14.14
C TYR A 253 -8.16 -10.11 12.91
N ARG A 254 -8.56 -8.92 12.44
CA ARG A 254 -9.48 -8.77 11.32
C ARG A 254 -8.72 -8.33 10.08
N TYR A 255 -8.84 -9.12 9.01
CA TYR A 255 -8.14 -8.84 7.76
C TYR A 255 -8.88 -7.82 6.89
N GLY A 256 -10.20 -7.83 6.89
CA GLY A 256 -11.03 -6.88 6.17
C GLY A 256 -11.32 -7.28 4.73
N PRO A 257 -11.64 -6.31 3.87
CA PRO A 257 -11.88 -6.55 2.46
C PRO A 257 -10.65 -7.09 1.73
N GLY A 258 -10.90 -7.80 0.62
CA GLY A 258 -9.88 -8.24 -0.31
C GLY A 258 -9.81 -7.38 -1.56
N ALA A 259 -8.98 -7.78 -2.49
CA ALA A 259 -8.86 -7.20 -3.82
C ALA A 259 -9.22 -8.20 -4.92
N PHE A 260 -9.78 -7.71 -6.01
CA PHE A 260 -9.82 -8.37 -7.31
C PHE A 260 -8.95 -7.57 -8.27
N LYS A 261 -7.99 -8.24 -8.90
CA LYS A 261 -6.95 -7.62 -9.72
C LYS A 261 -7.01 -8.09 -11.16
N LEU A 262 -6.70 -7.16 -12.06
CA LEU A 262 -6.48 -7.40 -13.49
C LEU A 262 -5.10 -6.92 -13.91
N ASP A 263 -4.45 -7.72 -14.74
CA ASP A 263 -3.27 -7.34 -15.52
C ASP A 263 -3.60 -7.45 -17.00
N TRP A 264 -3.17 -6.50 -17.80
CA TRP A 264 -3.35 -6.52 -19.25
C TRP A 264 -2.03 -6.41 -19.99
N ALA A 265 -1.86 -7.23 -21.02
CA ALA A 265 -0.98 -6.92 -22.14
C ALA A 265 -1.78 -6.07 -23.13
N LEU A 266 -1.24 -4.91 -23.51
CA LEU A 266 -1.93 -3.93 -24.34
C LEU A 266 -1.20 -3.68 -25.67
N ASP A 267 -1.99 -3.47 -26.72
CA ASP A 267 -1.52 -3.09 -28.06
C ASP A 267 -1.37 -1.57 -28.18
N GLY A 268 -0.58 -0.99 -27.30
CA GLY A 268 -0.35 0.46 -27.22
C GLY A 268 -0.83 1.07 -25.90
N PRO A 269 -0.66 2.38 -25.71
CA PRO A 269 -1.04 3.09 -24.49
C PRO A 269 -2.56 3.08 -24.29
N ILE A 270 -2.99 3.29 -23.05
CA ILE A 270 -4.41 3.46 -22.72
C ILE A 270 -4.92 4.75 -23.38
N PRO A 271 -6.00 4.69 -24.18
CA PRO A 271 -6.48 5.83 -24.97
C PRO A 271 -7.31 6.80 -24.13
N TRP A 272 -6.70 7.44 -23.13
CA TRP A 272 -7.40 8.36 -22.24
C TRP A 272 -8.11 9.49 -23.00
N ARG A 273 -9.35 9.81 -22.62
CA ARG A 273 -10.06 10.99 -23.13
C ARG A 273 -9.31 12.29 -22.80
N ASP A 274 -8.74 12.37 -21.60
CA ASP A 274 -7.83 13.44 -21.20
C ASP A 274 -6.39 12.88 -21.21
N ALA A 275 -5.58 13.39 -22.13
CA ALA A 275 -4.20 12.93 -22.32
C ALA A 275 -3.33 13.12 -21.07
N ASN A 276 -3.67 14.06 -20.17
CA ASN A 276 -2.94 14.24 -18.91
C ASN A 276 -2.96 12.99 -18.02
N CYS A 277 -3.96 12.09 -18.19
CA CYS A 277 -3.99 10.83 -17.44
C CYS A 277 -2.76 9.95 -17.74
N GLY A 278 -2.15 10.07 -18.92
CA GLY A 278 -0.92 9.37 -19.29
C GLY A 278 0.34 9.86 -18.54
N GLU A 279 0.29 11.06 -17.94
CA GLU A 279 1.42 11.63 -17.19
C GLU A 279 1.52 11.10 -15.74
N ALA A 280 0.49 10.36 -15.29
CA ALA A 280 0.40 9.86 -13.92
C ALA A 280 0.78 8.38 -13.82
N SER A 281 1.47 8.00 -12.74
CA SER A 281 1.71 6.58 -12.44
C SER A 281 0.41 5.84 -12.07
N THR A 282 -0.52 6.55 -11.44
CA THR A 282 -1.78 5.99 -10.95
C THR A 282 -2.98 6.79 -11.46
N VAL A 283 -4.02 6.08 -11.89
CA VAL A 283 -5.30 6.69 -12.28
C VAL A 283 -6.41 6.14 -11.37
N HIS A 284 -7.10 7.05 -10.68
CA HIS A 284 -8.23 6.72 -9.80
C HIS A 284 -9.54 6.80 -10.59
N LEU A 285 -10.14 5.65 -10.88
CA LEU A 285 -11.41 5.57 -11.64
C LEU A 285 -12.56 5.36 -10.65
N GLY A 286 -13.30 6.40 -10.37
CA GLY A 286 -14.42 6.35 -9.42
C GLY A 286 -15.39 7.51 -9.57
N GLY A 287 -15.09 8.45 -10.49
CA GLY A 287 -15.94 9.62 -10.71
C GLY A 287 -15.99 10.53 -9.48
N THR A 288 -17.17 10.80 -8.94
CA THR A 288 -17.34 11.74 -7.82
C THR A 288 -17.03 11.13 -6.45
N LEU A 289 -16.88 11.99 -5.44
CA LEU A 289 -16.82 11.56 -4.04
C LEU A 289 -17.97 10.65 -3.65
N GLU A 290 -19.19 11.00 -4.11
CA GLU A 290 -20.41 10.26 -3.78
C GLU A 290 -20.39 8.85 -4.40
N GLU A 291 -19.90 8.72 -5.62
CA GLU A 291 -19.78 7.43 -6.32
C GLU A 291 -18.76 6.53 -5.61
N ILE A 292 -17.56 7.05 -5.31
CA ILE A 292 -16.54 6.32 -4.58
C ILE A 292 -17.06 5.88 -3.20
N ALA A 293 -17.65 6.80 -2.44
CA ALA A 293 -18.16 6.51 -1.10
C ALA A 293 -19.29 5.46 -1.13
N ALA A 294 -20.17 5.52 -2.12
CA ALA A 294 -21.24 4.53 -2.29
C ALA A 294 -20.71 3.14 -2.67
N GLY A 295 -19.71 3.08 -3.55
CA GLY A 295 -19.03 1.84 -3.97
C GLY A 295 -18.33 1.17 -2.81
N GLU A 296 -17.48 1.89 -2.09
CA GLU A 296 -16.74 1.36 -0.93
C GLU A 296 -17.69 0.92 0.21
N ALA A 297 -18.76 1.69 0.45
CA ALA A 297 -19.76 1.30 1.43
C ALA A 297 -20.57 0.06 1.01
N ALA A 298 -20.87 -0.12 -0.27
CA ALA A 298 -21.53 -1.31 -0.79
C ALA A 298 -20.64 -2.55 -0.68
N MET A 299 -19.37 -2.42 -1.10
CA MET A 299 -18.36 -3.46 -0.99
C MET A 299 -18.18 -3.93 0.46
N PHE A 300 -18.04 -3.01 1.40
CA PHE A 300 -17.87 -3.33 2.82
C PHE A 300 -19.10 -4.04 3.43
N ARG A 301 -20.30 -3.87 2.83
CA ARG A 301 -21.52 -4.61 3.19
C ARG A 301 -21.67 -5.95 2.46
N GLY A 302 -20.64 -6.45 1.80
CA GLY A 302 -20.63 -7.73 1.10
C GLY A 302 -21.21 -7.69 -0.31
N LYS A 303 -21.35 -6.50 -0.94
CA LYS A 303 -21.85 -6.34 -2.30
C LYS A 303 -20.71 -6.07 -3.29
N HIS A 304 -20.97 -6.34 -4.56
CA HIS A 304 -20.06 -6.07 -5.67
C HIS A 304 -20.69 -4.92 -6.51
N PRO A 305 -20.14 -3.69 -6.42
CA PRO A 305 -20.67 -2.57 -7.18
C PRO A 305 -20.44 -2.78 -8.69
N GLU A 306 -21.42 -2.41 -9.51
CA GLU A 306 -21.28 -2.40 -10.97
C GLU A 306 -20.27 -1.35 -11.46
N ARG A 307 -20.12 -0.26 -10.69
CA ARG A 307 -19.12 0.80 -10.90
C ARG A 307 -18.22 0.86 -9.68
N PRO A 308 -17.24 -0.07 -9.56
CA PRO A 308 -16.32 -0.07 -8.44
C PRO A 308 -15.37 1.12 -8.51
N TYR A 309 -14.87 1.55 -7.36
CA TYR A 309 -13.66 2.36 -7.32
C TYR A 309 -12.49 1.50 -7.78
N VAL A 310 -11.80 1.93 -8.84
CA VAL A 310 -10.68 1.20 -9.44
C VAL A 310 -9.41 2.02 -9.31
N LEU A 311 -8.36 1.36 -8.83
CA LEU A 311 -6.99 1.88 -8.83
C LEU A 311 -6.27 1.26 -10.03
N LEU A 312 -5.86 2.10 -10.98
CA LEU A 312 -5.16 1.67 -12.18
C LEU A 312 -3.74 2.22 -12.18
N CYS A 313 -2.76 1.39 -12.54
CA CYS A 313 -1.35 1.76 -12.69
C CYS A 313 -0.89 1.50 -14.12
N GLN A 314 -0.02 2.39 -14.63
CA GLN A 314 0.48 2.39 -16.02
C GLN A 314 2.01 2.32 -16.01
N GLN A 315 2.57 1.22 -15.47
CA GLN A 315 4.01 1.13 -15.24
C GLN A 315 4.84 1.29 -16.50
N SER A 316 4.37 0.76 -17.64
CA SER A 316 5.08 0.82 -18.92
C SER A 316 5.14 2.21 -19.57
N GLU A 317 4.25 3.13 -19.17
CA GLU A 317 4.36 4.55 -19.58
C GLU A 317 5.63 5.20 -18.99
N LEU A 318 6.05 4.74 -17.83
CA LEU A 318 7.22 5.25 -17.11
C LEU A 318 8.46 4.40 -17.38
N ASP A 319 8.28 3.10 -17.51
CA ASP A 319 9.34 2.10 -17.67
C ASP A 319 9.09 1.23 -18.91
N PRO A 320 9.62 1.62 -20.07
CA PRO A 320 9.44 0.86 -21.31
C PRO A 320 9.97 -0.59 -21.26
N SER A 321 10.82 -0.92 -20.30
CA SER A 321 11.33 -2.29 -20.14
C SER A 321 10.24 -3.30 -19.68
N ARG A 322 9.04 -2.82 -19.36
CA ARG A 322 7.94 -3.63 -18.84
C ARG A 322 7.15 -4.37 -19.94
N ALA A 323 7.33 -3.99 -21.21
CA ALA A 323 6.65 -4.59 -22.35
C ALA A 323 7.53 -4.56 -23.60
N PRO A 324 7.23 -5.38 -24.62
CA PRO A 324 7.89 -5.27 -25.93
C PRO A 324 7.68 -3.88 -26.56
N GLU A 325 8.55 -3.50 -27.48
CA GLU A 325 8.50 -2.21 -28.16
C GLU A 325 7.10 -1.92 -28.77
N GLY A 326 6.57 -0.74 -28.49
CA GLY A 326 5.23 -0.29 -28.91
C GLY A 326 4.07 -0.96 -28.18
N LYS A 327 4.33 -1.83 -27.20
CA LYS A 327 3.32 -2.47 -26.36
C LYS A 327 3.37 -1.89 -24.95
N HIS A 328 2.29 -2.13 -24.20
CA HIS A 328 2.13 -1.59 -22.85
C HIS A 328 1.59 -2.63 -21.88
N THR A 329 1.84 -2.41 -20.58
CA THR A 329 1.18 -3.13 -19.51
C THR A 329 0.12 -2.25 -18.86
N GLY A 330 -0.97 -2.84 -18.43
CA GLY A 330 -1.92 -2.22 -17.52
C GLY A 330 -2.09 -3.09 -16.28
N TYR A 331 -2.30 -2.46 -15.16
CA TYR A 331 -2.56 -3.06 -13.87
C TYR A 331 -3.73 -2.35 -13.22
N ALA A 332 -4.77 -3.06 -12.82
CA ALA A 332 -5.85 -2.47 -12.07
C ALA A 332 -6.38 -3.40 -10.99
N TYR A 333 -6.96 -2.83 -9.95
CA TYR A 333 -7.72 -3.60 -8.97
C TYR A 333 -8.87 -2.78 -8.41
N CYS A 334 -9.88 -3.49 -7.92
CA CYS A 334 -10.93 -2.93 -7.09
C CYS A 334 -11.03 -3.68 -5.77
N HIS A 335 -11.68 -3.07 -4.79
CA HIS A 335 -11.95 -3.69 -3.51
C HIS A 335 -13.18 -4.60 -3.61
N VAL A 336 -13.07 -5.78 -3.00
CA VAL A 336 -14.14 -6.79 -2.92
C VAL A 336 -14.32 -7.27 -1.50
N PRO A 337 -15.47 -7.84 -1.13
CA PRO A 337 -15.63 -8.48 0.17
C PRO A 337 -14.55 -9.54 0.42
N GLY A 338 -14.02 -9.60 1.65
CA GLY A 338 -13.00 -10.58 2.02
C GLY A 338 -13.44 -12.01 1.70
N GLY A 339 -12.60 -12.78 1.01
CA GLY A 339 -12.92 -14.13 0.55
C GLY A 339 -13.79 -14.21 -0.70
N SER A 340 -14.13 -13.10 -1.35
CA SER A 340 -14.93 -13.11 -2.58
C SER A 340 -14.18 -13.73 -3.77
N THR A 341 -14.89 -14.55 -4.53
CA THR A 341 -14.43 -15.13 -5.81
C THR A 341 -15.20 -14.59 -7.01
N VAL A 342 -16.01 -13.56 -6.81
CA VAL A 342 -16.78 -12.93 -7.88
C VAL A 342 -15.83 -12.29 -8.89
N ASP A 343 -16.03 -12.58 -10.16
CA ASP A 343 -15.28 -11.98 -11.27
C ASP A 343 -15.71 -10.53 -11.48
N MET A 344 -14.77 -9.60 -11.31
CA MET A 344 -14.96 -8.16 -11.49
C MET A 344 -14.36 -7.63 -12.81
N THR A 345 -13.93 -8.51 -13.69
CA THR A 345 -13.25 -8.16 -14.94
C THR A 345 -14.07 -7.13 -15.76
N GLU A 346 -15.32 -7.45 -16.05
CA GLU A 346 -16.17 -6.58 -16.84
C GLU A 346 -16.44 -5.24 -16.16
N ALA A 347 -16.67 -5.25 -14.84
CA ALA A 347 -16.90 -4.03 -14.06
C ALA A 347 -15.69 -3.09 -14.06
N ILE A 348 -14.47 -3.64 -13.91
CA ILE A 348 -13.22 -2.88 -13.97
C ILE A 348 -13.00 -2.34 -15.39
N GLU A 349 -13.11 -3.18 -16.42
CA GLU A 349 -12.89 -2.77 -17.81
C GLU A 349 -13.93 -1.73 -18.28
N ASN A 350 -15.17 -1.81 -17.82
CA ASN A 350 -16.20 -0.79 -18.08
C ASN A 350 -15.85 0.56 -17.43
N GLN A 351 -15.24 0.55 -16.25
CA GLN A 351 -14.75 1.79 -15.61
C GLN A 351 -13.57 2.38 -16.39
N VAL A 352 -12.67 1.56 -16.92
CA VAL A 352 -11.57 2.06 -17.77
C VAL A 352 -12.13 2.62 -19.08
N GLU A 353 -12.99 1.87 -19.77
CA GLU A 353 -13.62 2.26 -21.03
C GLU A 353 -14.42 3.57 -20.91
N ARG A 354 -15.04 3.82 -19.75
CA ARG A 354 -15.77 5.06 -19.46
C ARG A 354 -14.90 6.31 -19.65
N PHE A 355 -13.64 6.25 -19.26
CA PHE A 355 -12.70 7.37 -19.29
C PHE A 355 -11.64 7.26 -20.40
N ALA A 356 -11.51 6.09 -20.99
CA ALA A 356 -10.59 5.77 -22.08
C ALA A 356 -11.31 4.97 -23.18
N PRO A 357 -12.19 5.61 -23.98
CA PRO A 357 -12.95 4.93 -25.03
C PRO A 357 -12.03 4.23 -26.04
N GLY A 358 -12.32 2.94 -26.32
CA GLY A 358 -11.49 2.07 -27.15
C GLY A 358 -10.40 1.32 -26.38
N PHE A 359 -10.39 1.40 -25.06
CA PHE A 359 -9.45 0.64 -24.22
C PHE A 359 -9.58 -0.87 -24.43
N LYS A 360 -10.81 -1.38 -24.48
CA LYS A 360 -11.08 -2.81 -24.65
C LYS A 360 -10.50 -3.38 -25.95
N ASP A 361 -10.44 -2.58 -27.00
CA ASP A 361 -9.85 -2.95 -28.28
C ASP A 361 -8.32 -3.04 -28.26
N ARG A 362 -7.68 -2.47 -27.22
CA ARG A 362 -6.23 -2.54 -26.99
C ARG A 362 -5.78 -3.79 -26.26
N ILE A 363 -6.71 -4.57 -25.69
CA ILE A 363 -6.36 -5.70 -24.83
C ILE A 363 -5.95 -6.91 -25.68
N LEU A 364 -4.68 -7.30 -25.57
CA LEU A 364 -4.12 -8.50 -26.20
C LEU A 364 -4.32 -9.74 -25.33
N ALA A 365 -4.14 -9.62 -24.04
CA ALA A 365 -4.34 -10.69 -23.06
C ALA A 365 -4.64 -10.13 -21.66
N ARG A 366 -5.26 -10.97 -20.82
CA ARG A 366 -5.63 -10.67 -19.44
C ARG A 366 -5.08 -11.73 -18.49
N HIS A 367 -4.76 -11.31 -17.29
CA HIS A 367 -4.58 -12.18 -16.14
C HIS A 367 -5.40 -11.63 -14.97
N THR A 368 -6.07 -12.50 -14.21
CA THR A 368 -6.91 -12.11 -13.08
C THR A 368 -6.44 -12.76 -11.79
N MET A 369 -6.59 -12.06 -10.68
CA MET A 369 -6.42 -12.62 -9.34
C MET A 369 -7.62 -12.22 -8.47
N ASN A 370 -8.37 -13.21 -8.01
CA ASN A 370 -9.38 -13.02 -6.97
C ASN A 370 -8.78 -13.22 -5.56
N THR A 371 -9.58 -13.14 -4.53
CA THR A 371 -9.10 -13.23 -3.14
C THR A 371 -8.47 -14.58 -2.80
N HIS A 372 -8.92 -15.69 -3.42
CA HIS A 372 -8.34 -17.01 -3.22
C HIS A 372 -7.00 -17.14 -3.94
N ASP A 373 -6.85 -16.54 -5.11
CA ASP A 373 -5.59 -16.53 -5.84
C ASP A 373 -4.54 -15.72 -5.10
N PHE A 374 -4.91 -14.57 -4.54
CA PHE A 374 -4.04 -13.80 -3.65
C PHE A 374 -3.59 -14.61 -2.43
N HIS A 375 -4.52 -15.30 -1.76
CA HIS A 375 -4.18 -16.12 -0.59
C HIS A 375 -3.29 -17.31 -0.94
N ARG A 376 -3.52 -17.94 -2.10
CA ARG A 376 -2.68 -19.05 -2.59
C ARG A 376 -1.28 -18.56 -2.96
N TYR A 377 -1.19 -17.40 -3.59
CA TYR A 377 0.06 -16.76 -3.96
C TYR A 377 0.89 -16.35 -2.73
N ASN A 378 0.25 -15.78 -1.73
CA ASN A 378 0.87 -15.37 -0.48
C ASN A 378 -0.10 -15.61 0.70
N PRO A 379 0.16 -16.61 1.54
CA PRO A 379 -0.71 -16.95 2.67
C PRO A 379 -0.90 -15.82 3.69
N ASN A 380 -0.11 -14.75 3.64
CA ASN A 380 -0.31 -13.55 4.43
C ASN A 380 -1.52 -12.71 3.96
N TYR A 381 -1.99 -12.91 2.74
CA TYR A 381 -3.17 -12.23 2.18
C TYR A 381 -4.46 -12.98 2.52
N VAL A 382 -4.73 -13.12 3.81
CA VAL A 382 -5.91 -13.83 4.32
C VAL A 382 -7.19 -13.17 3.80
N GLY A 383 -8.02 -13.94 3.10
CA GLY A 383 -9.22 -13.42 2.44
C GLY A 383 -8.97 -12.41 1.31
N GLY A 384 -7.74 -12.38 0.77
CA GLY A 384 -7.32 -11.43 -0.26
C GLY A 384 -6.98 -10.03 0.26
N ALA A 385 -6.83 -9.87 1.57
CA ALA A 385 -6.49 -8.57 2.19
C ALA A 385 -5.02 -8.20 1.94
N ILE A 386 -4.77 -7.37 0.94
CA ILE A 386 -3.43 -6.99 0.46
C ILE A 386 -2.69 -6.01 1.37
N THR A 387 -3.38 -5.37 2.34
CA THR A 387 -2.79 -4.37 3.26
C THR A 387 -2.41 -4.94 4.63
N GLY A 388 -2.53 -6.26 4.81
CA GLY A 388 -2.17 -6.91 6.07
C GLY A 388 -3.16 -6.72 7.21
N GLY A 389 -4.36 -6.17 6.94
CA GLY A 389 -5.47 -6.10 7.88
C GLY A 389 -6.22 -4.77 7.90
N VAL A 390 -7.47 -4.80 8.37
CA VAL A 390 -8.34 -3.64 8.43
C VAL A 390 -7.76 -2.55 9.35
N ALA A 391 -7.76 -1.32 8.86
CA ALA A 391 -7.22 -0.15 9.58
C ALA A 391 -8.33 0.73 10.18
N ASP A 392 -9.38 0.11 10.74
CA ASP A 392 -10.41 0.84 11.45
C ASP A 392 -9.93 1.34 12.85
N VAL A 393 -10.70 2.22 13.45
CA VAL A 393 -10.37 2.87 14.74
C VAL A 393 -10.00 1.87 15.86
N PHE A 394 -10.61 0.68 15.86
CA PHE A 394 -10.36 -0.32 16.89
C PHE A 394 -9.04 -1.06 16.68
N GLN A 395 -8.67 -1.35 15.42
CA GLN A 395 -7.49 -2.15 15.12
C GLN A 395 -6.27 -1.30 14.80
N LEU A 396 -6.46 -0.09 14.28
CA LEU A 396 -5.35 0.82 13.96
C LEU A 396 -4.38 1.03 15.13
N PHE A 397 -4.94 1.15 16.35
CA PHE A 397 -4.16 1.40 17.57
C PHE A 397 -3.84 0.15 18.39
N THR A 398 -4.37 -1.02 18.01
CA THR A 398 -4.22 -2.25 18.79
C THR A 398 -3.59 -3.41 18.03
N ARG A 399 -3.12 -3.15 16.82
CA ARG A 399 -2.60 -4.18 15.92
C ARG A 399 -1.20 -4.69 16.30
N PRO A 400 -0.89 -5.98 16.14
CA PRO A 400 -1.85 -7.08 15.90
C PRO A 400 -2.57 -7.50 17.17
N VAL A 401 -2.02 -7.17 18.34
CA VAL A 401 -2.58 -7.35 19.69
C VAL A 401 -2.19 -6.13 20.51
N ALA A 402 -3.14 -5.56 21.27
CA ALA A 402 -2.89 -4.41 22.15
C ALA A 402 -1.73 -4.68 23.13
N ARG A 403 -0.60 -4.02 22.89
CA ARG A 403 0.63 -4.07 23.69
C ARG A 403 1.37 -2.73 23.57
N LEU A 404 2.18 -2.38 24.59
CA LEU A 404 3.06 -1.20 24.54
C LEU A 404 4.11 -1.36 23.42
N ASP A 405 4.68 -2.55 23.28
CA ASP A 405 5.52 -2.93 22.15
C ASP A 405 4.73 -3.89 21.25
N PRO A 406 4.19 -3.41 20.13
CA PRO A 406 3.33 -4.21 19.25
C PRO A 406 4.09 -5.27 18.46
N TYR A 407 5.41 -5.17 18.37
CA TYR A 407 6.28 -6.12 17.67
C TYR A 407 6.67 -7.31 18.55
N ALA A 408 6.73 -7.12 19.86
CA ALA A 408 7.10 -8.15 20.81
C ALA A 408 5.94 -9.08 21.16
N THR A 409 6.25 -10.36 21.38
CA THR A 409 5.29 -11.34 21.92
C THR A 409 5.57 -11.61 23.42
N PRO A 410 4.75 -12.42 24.11
CA PRO A 410 5.06 -12.87 25.47
C PRO A 410 6.34 -13.74 25.55
N ASN A 411 6.74 -14.39 24.46
CA ASN A 411 8.02 -15.07 24.37
C ASN A 411 9.10 -14.05 24.00
N PRO A 412 10.13 -13.83 24.87
CA PRO A 412 11.14 -12.80 24.65
C PRO A 412 12.04 -13.02 23.41
N ARG A 413 11.95 -14.20 22.80
CA ARG A 413 12.71 -14.53 21.60
C ARG A 413 11.87 -14.44 20.30
N VAL A 414 10.59 -14.18 20.38
CA VAL A 414 9.66 -14.20 19.24
C VAL A 414 9.05 -12.83 19.02
N PHE A 415 9.22 -12.31 17.79
CA PHE A 415 8.71 -11.01 17.35
C PHE A 415 7.90 -11.15 16.08
N ILE A 416 6.96 -10.23 15.83
CA ILE A 416 6.21 -10.11 14.59
C ILE A 416 6.61 -8.82 13.88
N CYS A 417 6.84 -8.88 12.56
CA CYS A 417 7.36 -7.76 11.77
C CYS A 417 6.60 -7.52 10.47
N SER A 418 5.45 -8.18 10.30
CA SER A 418 4.64 -8.09 9.10
C SER A 418 3.80 -6.81 9.03
N ALA A 419 3.13 -6.62 7.88
CA ALA A 419 2.16 -5.53 7.65
C ALA A 419 1.00 -5.48 8.66
N SER A 420 0.82 -6.51 9.49
CA SER A 420 -0.13 -6.51 10.60
C SER A 420 0.34 -5.72 11.83
N THR A 421 1.59 -5.25 11.84
CA THR A 421 2.14 -4.36 12.88
C THR A 421 2.14 -2.89 12.45
N PRO A 422 2.26 -1.91 13.36
CA PRO A 422 2.47 -0.51 12.97
C PRO A 422 3.74 -0.35 12.09
N PRO A 423 3.75 0.59 11.14
CA PRO A 423 2.68 1.52 10.77
C PRO A 423 1.58 0.89 9.90
N GLY A 424 1.71 -0.34 9.48
CA GLY A 424 0.73 -1.07 8.68
C GLY A 424 1.22 -1.44 7.29
N GLY A 425 0.29 -1.69 6.38
CA GLY A 425 0.60 -2.07 4.99
C GLY A 425 1.26 -0.94 4.22
N GLY A 426 2.09 -1.34 3.28
CA GLY A 426 2.90 -0.48 2.41
C GLY A 426 4.30 -1.06 2.22
N VAL A 427 4.91 -0.77 1.06
CA VAL A 427 6.27 -1.23 0.77
C VAL A 427 7.26 -0.19 1.28
N HIS A 428 7.49 -0.15 2.58
CA HIS A 428 8.35 0.84 3.25
C HIS A 428 9.38 0.23 4.21
N GLY A 429 9.33 -1.09 4.48
CA GLY A 429 10.28 -1.77 5.37
C GLY A 429 10.19 -1.40 6.86
N MET A 430 9.31 -0.43 7.24
CA MET A 430 9.29 0.11 8.60
C MET A 430 8.79 -0.89 9.65
N CYS A 431 7.88 -1.80 9.30
CA CYS A 431 7.45 -2.86 10.23
C CYS A 431 8.64 -3.73 10.65
N GLY A 432 9.44 -4.17 9.68
CA GLY A 432 10.67 -4.93 9.91
C GLY A 432 11.72 -4.14 10.69
N PHE A 433 11.93 -2.87 10.32
CA PHE A 433 12.87 -1.98 10.99
C PHE A 433 12.54 -1.81 12.49
N HIS A 434 11.32 -1.48 12.83
CA HIS A 434 10.91 -1.29 14.22
C HIS A 434 10.90 -2.61 15.02
N ALA A 435 10.52 -3.72 14.39
CA ALA A 435 10.60 -5.04 15.02
C ALA A 435 12.05 -5.44 15.32
N ALA A 436 12.97 -5.17 14.39
CA ALA A 436 14.40 -5.40 14.60
C ALA A 436 14.94 -4.55 15.74
N GLN A 437 14.58 -3.27 15.82
CA GLN A 437 14.95 -2.40 16.94
C GLN A 437 14.40 -2.92 18.28
N SER A 438 13.16 -3.40 18.31
CA SER A 438 12.56 -4.02 19.50
C SER A 438 13.34 -5.26 19.94
N ALA A 439 13.70 -6.13 18.99
CA ALA A 439 14.48 -7.33 19.25
C ALA A 439 15.88 -7.01 19.78
N LEU A 440 16.57 -6.03 19.21
CA LEU A 440 17.91 -5.60 19.64
C LEU A 440 17.88 -5.04 21.06
N ARG A 441 16.96 -4.12 21.37
CA ARG A 441 16.79 -3.61 22.75
C ARG A 441 16.61 -4.75 23.76
N ARG A 442 15.81 -5.76 23.39
CA ARG A 442 15.58 -6.92 24.25
C ARG A 442 16.83 -7.75 24.46
N LEU A 443 17.66 -7.93 23.43
CA LEU A 443 18.94 -8.65 23.51
C LEU A 443 19.96 -7.92 24.37
N GLU A 444 19.91 -6.60 24.40
CA GLU A 444 20.80 -5.73 25.18
C GLU A 444 20.27 -5.50 26.60
N GLY A 445 19.12 -6.05 26.97
CA GLY A 445 18.50 -5.86 28.28
C GLY A 445 17.92 -4.46 28.54
N LEU A 446 17.67 -3.68 27.43
CA LEU A 446 17.12 -2.33 27.52
C LEU A 446 15.58 -2.37 27.58
N GLU A 447 15.00 -1.44 28.33
CA GLU A 447 13.55 -1.24 28.41
C GLU A 447 12.95 -0.83 27.05
N PRO A 448 11.66 -1.15 26.77
CA PRO A 448 10.98 -0.69 25.58
C PRO A 448 11.01 0.83 25.44
N ALA A 449 11.21 1.34 24.23
CA ALA A 449 11.37 2.77 23.94
C ALA A 449 10.21 3.69 24.38
N PHE A 450 9.08 3.13 24.78
CA PHE A 450 7.91 3.88 25.27
C PHE A 450 8.02 4.31 26.75
N LEU A 451 9.02 3.82 27.47
CA LEU A 451 9.23 4.14 28.91
C LEU A 451 10.38 5.14 29.13
N VAL A 452 11.02 5.57 28.06
CA VAL A 452 12.03 6.65 28.14
C VAL A 452 11.37 7.91 27.62
N SER A 453 10.94 8.76 28.53
CA SER A 453 10.33 10.08 28.35
C SER A 453 11.27 11.09 27.70
#